data_3a54a514502fe31853bb21cd425feb2f
#
_entry.id   3a54a514502fe31853bb21cd425feb2f
#
_cell.length_a   1.000
_cell.length_b   1.000
_cell.length_c   1.000
_cell.angle_alpha   90.00
_cell.angle_beta   90.00
_cell.angle_gamma   90.00
#
_symmetry.space_group_name_H-M   'P 1'
#
loop_
_entity.id
_entity.type
_entity.pdbx_description
1 polymer ?
#
loop_
_entity_poly.entity_id
_entity_poly.type
_entity_poly.pdbx_seq_one_letter_code
_entity_poly.pdbx_strand_id
1 'polypeptide(L)'
;MPVLTDPMGWFTVEVPEGWNRRTEDCVTTLTSPRGIGILYLSAARHAKGRQDSFGGADFLTRFLKSLGLEVDESEIALSPGLGCRIYTYARETESARWTFWSVTDDETALLMSYACSLQERDRELEEVEGIVRSARLYHSAPIH
;
A
#
# COMPACT_ATOMS: atom_id res chain seq x y z
N MET A 1 -17.12 7.41 5.44
CA MET A 1 -15.74 7.90 5.34
C MET A 1 -15.46 8.37 3.92
N PRO A 2 -14.65 9.41 3.77
CA PRO A 2 -14.28 9.86 2.43
C PRO A 2 -13.54 8.76 1.67
N VAL A 3 -13.78 8.71 0.37
CA VAL A 3 -13.12 7.76 -0.51
C VAL A 3 -12.10 8.50 -1.36
N LEU A 4 -10.87 8.01 -1.35
CA LEU A 4 -9.83 8.51 -2.23
C LEU A 4 -9.80 7.62 -3.47
N THR A 5 -9.91 8.22 -4.64
CA THR A 5 -9.82 7.52 -5.91
C THR A 5 -8.50 7.86 -6.58
N ASP A 6 -7.78 6.83 -7.04
CA ASP A 6 -6.55 7.00 -7.81
C ASP A 6 -6.84 7.82 -9.07
N PRO A 7 -5.95 8.74 -9.48
CA PRO A 7 -6.13 9.50 -10.72
C PRO A 7 -6.34 8.64 -11.96
N MET A 8 -5.76 7.45 -12.00
CA MET A 8 -5.96 6.52 -13.13
C MET A 8 -7.17 5.62 -12.94
N GLY A 9 -7.83 5.69 -11.79
CA GLY A 9 -8.98 4.85 -11.51
C GLY A 9 -8.65 3.40 -11.17
N TRP A 10 -7.41 3.10 -10.84
CA TRP A 10 -6.98 1.72 -10.59
C TRP A 10 -7.31 1.23 -9.19
N PHE A 11 -7.48 2.13 -8.23
CA PHE A 11 -7.83 1.75 -6.87
C PHE A 11 -8.64 2.82 -6.16
N THR A 12 -9.31 2.41 -5.08
CA THR A 12 -9.88 3.33 -4.10
C THR A 12 -9.50 2.85 -2.71
N VAL A 13 -9.40 3.79 -1.78
CA VAL A 13 -9.24 3.50 -0.36
C VAL A 13 -10.17 4.42 0.42
N GLU A 14 -10.62 3.97 1.60
CA GLU A 14 -11.39 4.82 2.50
C GLU A 14 -10.42 5.49 3.47
N VAL A 15 -10.52 6.81 3.58
CA VAL A 15 -9.61 7.62 4.39
C VAL A 15 -10.41 8.28 5.49
N PRO A 16 -9.98 8.21 6.76
CA PRO A 16 -10.69 8.89 7.84
C PRO A 16 -10.79 10.39 7.59
N GLU A 17 -11.86 11.01 8.09
CA GLU A 17 -12.03 12.44 7.97
C GLU A 17 -10.88 13.19 8.63
N GLY A 18 -10.52 14.33 8.04
CA GLY A 18 -9.45 15.16 8.57
C GLY A 18 -8.06 14.81 8.09
N TRP A 19 -7.89 13.69 7.42
CA TRP A 19 -6.59 13.34 6.86
C TRP A 19 -6.30 14.22 5.64
N ASN A 20 -5.05 14.66 5.53
CA ASN A 20 -4.58 15.42 4.37
C ASN A 20 -4.09 14.46 3.30
N ARG A 21 -4.34 14.82 2.04
CA ARG A 21 -3.87 14.02 0.92
C ARG A 21 -3.21 14.91 -0.11
N ARG A 22 -2.17 14.37 -0.73
CA ARG A 22 -1.43 15.06 -1.77
C ARG A 22 -0.96 14.04 -2.79
N THR A 23 -1.14 14.34 -4.07
CA THR A 23 -0.70 13.46 -5.14
C THR A 23 0.31 14.19 -6.01
N GLU A 24 1.50 13.57 -6.17
CA GLU A 24 2.55 14.08 -7.03
C GLU A 24 3.21 12.90 -7.74
N ASP A 25 3.42 13.01 -9.04
CA ASP A 25 4.13 11.99 -9.82
C ASP A 25 3.60 10.58 -9.57
N CYS A 26 2.27 10.43 -9.56
CA CYS A 26 1.59 9.16 -9.36
C CYS A 26 1.77 8.55 -7.97
N VAL A 27 2.27 9.32 -7.01
CA VAL A 27 2.36 8.89 -5.62
C VAL A 27 1.44 9.75 -4.78
N THR A 28 0.57 9.11 -4.02
CA THR A 28 -0.32 9.79 -3.09
C THR A 28 0.23 9.68 -1.68
N THR A 29 0.23 10.79 -0.98
CA THR A 29 0.70 10.88 0.40
C THR A 29 -0.48 11.20 1.30
N LEU A 30 -0.65 10.45 2.37
CA LEU A 30 -1.71 10.65 3.36
C LEU A 30 -1.09 10.90 4.73
N THR A 31 -1.58 11.96 5.40
CA THR A 31 -1.15 12.27 6.76
C THR A 31 -2.36 12.56 7.62
N SER A 32 -2.35 12.07 8.86
CA SER A 32 -3.44 12.32 9.79
C SER A 32 -3.35 13.73 10.36
N PRO A 33 -4.44 14.24 10.97
CA PRO A 33 -4.37 15.52 11.67
C PRO A 33 -3.35 15.53 12.79
N ARG A 34 -3.00 14.36 13.34
CA ARG A 34 -2.00 14.24 14.41
C ARG A 34 -0.56 14.39 13.88
N GLY A 35 -0.35 14.19 12.59
CA GLY A 35 0.99 14.35 12.00
C GLY A 35 2.02 13.36 12.50
N ILE A 36 1.61 12.14 12.84
CA ILE A 36 2.49 11.14 13.43
C ILE A 36 3.37 10.46 12.38
N GLY A 37 2.76 9.97 11.32
CA GLY A 37 3.50 9.30 10.26
C GLY A 37 2.97 9.68 8.89
N ILE A 38 3.58 9.09 7.87
CA ILE A 38 3.21 9.36 6.47
C ILE A 38 2.93 8.04 5.79
N LEU A 39 1.77 7.94 5.15
CA LEU A 39 1.39 6.79 4.34
C LEU A 39 1.52 7.15 2.88
N TYR A 40 2.32 6.39 2.15
CA TYR A 40 2.51 6.56 0.70
C TYR A 40 1.78 5.47 -0.04
N LEU A 41 1.14 5.84 -1.15
CA LEU A 41 0.41 4.92 -2.02
C LEU A 41 0.88 5.09 -3.45
N SER A 42 1.18 3.98 -4.11
CA SER A 42 1.60 3.99 -5.51
C SER A 42 1.10 2.72 -6.18
N ALA A 43 0.42 2.85 -7.31
CA ALA A 43 -0.14 1.70 -8.01
C ALA A 43 0.69 1.35 -9.24
N ALA A 44 0.74 0.07 -9.54
CA ALA A 44 1.38 -0.45 -10.73
C ALA A 44 0.45 -1.44 -11.41
N ARG A 45 0.57 -1.58 -12.71
CA ARG A 45 -0.26 -2.48 -13.48
C ARG A 45 0.62 -3.17 -14.52
N HIS A 46 0.29 -4.42 -14.85
CA HIS A 46 1.02 -5.14 -15.88
C HIS A 46 0.85 -4.47 -17.23
N ALA A 47 1.91 -4.44 -18.00
CA ALA A 47 1.82 -4.04 -19.38
C ALA A 47 0.98 -5.07 -20.12
N LYS A 48 0.21 -4.60 -21.10
CA LYS A 48 -0.63 -5.46 -21.90
C LYS A 48 0.22 -6.56 -22.56
N GLY A 49 -0.23 -7.80 -22.46
CA GLY A 49 0.45 -8.94 -23.05
C GLY A 49 1.52 -9.59 -22.18
N ARG A 50 1.80 -9.05 -21.02
CA ARG A 50 2.77 -9.66 -20.12
C ARG A 50 2.18 -10.87 -19.43
N GLN A 51 3.04 -11.85 -19.19
CA GLN A 51 2.66 -13.08 -18.51
C GLN A 51 2.91 -13.02 -17.02
N ASP A 52 3.75 -12.11 -16.58
CA ASP A 52 4.09 -11.98 -15.15
C ASP A 52 2.87 -11.54 -14.36
N SER A 53 2.72 -12.08 -13.18
CA SER A 53 1.66 -11.65 -12.28
C SER A 53 2.26 -10.96 -11.07
N PHE A 54 1.44 -10.14 -10.41
CA PHE A 54 1.81 -9.56 -9.13
C PHE A 54 1.51 -10.52 -7.98
N GLY A 55 1.16 -11.76 -8.30
CA GLY A 55 0.82 -12.76 -7.29
C GLY A 55 2.00 -13.16 -6.44
N GLY A 56 1.70 -13.66 -5.25
CA GLY A 56 2.71 -14.09 -4.30
C GLY A 56 3.47 -12.94 -3.66
N ALA A 57 4.40 -13.28 -2.81
CA ALA A 57 5.20 -12.28 -2.08
C ALA A 57 6.31 -11.69 -2.94
N ASP A 58 6.55 -12.24 -4.12
CA ASP A 58 7.66 -11.83 -5.00
C ASP A 58 7.64 -10.35 -5.33
N PHE A 59 6.49 -9.80 -5.62
CA PHE A 59 6.40 -8.41 -6.00
C PHE A 59 6.85 -7.50 -4.86
N LEU A 60 6.40 -7.80 -3.65
CA LEU A 60 6.79 -7.03 -2.47
C LEU A 60 8.28 -7.20 -2.16
N THR A 61 8.80 -8.43 -2.23
CA THR A 61 10.24 -8.65 -1.99
C THR A 61 11.10 -7.92 -3.00
N ARG A 62 10.71 -7.89 -4.26
CA ARG A 62 11.45 -7.15 -5.29
C ARG A 62 11.42 -5.65 -5.05
N PHE A 63 10.26 -5.14 -4.62
CA PHE A 63 10.14 -3.73 -4.28
C PHE A 63 11.05 -3.39 -3.09
N LEU A 64 11.03 -4.19 -2.04
CA LEU A 64 11.87 -3.98 -0.86
C LEU A 64 13.35 -4.05 -1.22
N LYS A 65 13.73 -4.97 -2.11
CA LYS A 65 15.10 -5.07 -2.58
C LYS A 65 15.55 -3.81 -3.29
N SER A 66 14.65 -3.19 -4.05
CA SER A 66 14.97 -1.92 -4.72
C SER A 66 15.25 -0.80 -3.74
N LEU A 67 14.77 -0.93 -2.50
CA LEU A 67 15.04 0.01 -1.41
C LEU A 67 16.27 -0.39 -0.59
N GLY A 68 16.97 -1.44 -1.00
CA GLY A 68 18.14 -1.91 -0.26
C GLY A 68 17.82 -2.88 0.87
N LEU A 69 16.61 -3.40 0.92
CA LEU A 69 16.18 -4.32 1.97
C LEU A 69 16.11 -5.75 1.43
N GLU A 70 16.91 -6.64 1.98
CA GLU A 70 16.83 -8.05 1.65
C GLU A 70 15.89 -8.73 2.62
N VAL A 71 14.77 -9.24 2.12
CA VAL A 71 13.70 -9.83 2.92
C VAL A 71 13.38 -11.20 2.38
N ASP A 72 13.32 -12.20 3.28
CA ASP A 72 12.87 -13.52 2.93
C ASP A 72 11.36 -13.55 2.85
N GLU A 73 10.81 -14.28 1.90
CA GLU A 73 9.36 -14.41 1.77
C GLU A 73 8.68 -14.90 3.05
N SER A 74 9.40 -15.69 3.88
CA SER A 74 8.87 -16.16 5.15
C SER A 74 8.57 -15.03 6.13
N GLU A 75 9.14 -13.85 5.92
CA GLU A 75 8.92 -12.69 6.78
C GLU A 75 7.70 -11.87 6.34
N ILE A 76 7.08 -12.25 5.23
CA ILE A 76 5.94 -11.53 4.69
C ILE A 76 4.66 -12.25 5.06
N ALA A 77 3.73 -11.52 5.68
CA ALA A 77 2.43 -12.06 6.06
C ALA A 77 1.43 -11.84 4.93
N LEU A 78 0.53 -12.80 4.77
CA LEU A 78 -0.55 -12.72 3.79
C LEU A 78 -1.88 -12.64 4.52
N SER A 79 -2.72 -11.70 4.12
CA SER A 79 -4.08 -11.60 4.63
C SER A 79 -5.05 -11.31 3.47
N PRO A 80 -6.34 -11.64 3.63
CA PRO A 80 -7.31 -11.36 2.59
C PRO A 80 -7.70 -9.89 2.59
N GLY A 81 -8.01 -9.37 1.41
CA GLY A 81 -8.55 -8.04 1.23
C GLY A 81 -9.92 -8.12 0.54
N LEU A 82 -10.39 -7.00 0.04
CA LEU A 82 -11.67 -6.90 -0.65
C LEU A 82 -11.48 -7.24 -2.13
N GLY A 83 -11.54 -8.53 -2.44
CA GLY A 83 -11.30 -9.01 -3.81
C GLY A 83 -9.83 -8.99 -4.19
N CYS A 84 -8.94 -8.98 -3.22
CA CYS A 84 -7.50 -8.91 -3.46
C CYS A 84 -6.74 -9.60 -2.33
N ARG A 85 -5.43 -9.63 -2.43
CA ARG A 85 -4.54 -10.19 -1.41
C ARG A 85 -3.68 -9.07 -0.86
N ILE A 86 -3.41 -9.13 0.44
CA ILE A 86 -2.58 -8.11 1.11
C ILE A 86 -1.34 -8.80 1.67
N TYR A 87 -0.18 -8.41 1.16
CA TYR A 87 1.11 -8.89 1.66
C TYR A 87 1.72 -7.78 2.51
N THR A 88 2.18 -8.13 3.70
CA THR A 88 2.65 -7.15 4.69
C THR A 88 4.04 -7.52 5.19
N TYR A 89 4.90 -6.52 5.28
CA TYR A 89 6.21 -6.62 5.90
C TYR A 89 6.42 -5.43 6.82
N ALA A 90 6.85 -5.69 8.07
CA ALA A 90 7.12 -4.63 9.02
C ALA A 90 8.56 -4.75 9.51
N ARG A 91 9.19 -3.60 9.73
CA ARG A 91 10.58 -3.54 10.19
C ARG A 91 10.72 -2.40 11.20
N GLU A 92 11.43 -2.69 12.29
CA GLU A 92 11.76 -1.66 13.28
C GLU A 92 13.26 -1.42 13.27
N THR A 93 13.63 -0.15 13.32
CA THR A 93 15.01 0.28 13.53
C THR A 93 15.10 0.88 14.93
N GLU A 94 16.24 1.45 15.28
CA GLU A 94 16.40 2.08 16.60
C GLU A 94 15.47 3.26 16.81
N SER A 95 15.04 3.93 15.74
CA SER A 95 14.27 5.18 15.84
C SER A 95 12.94 5.15 15.14
N ALA A 96 12.67 4.16 14.29
CA ALA A 96 11.47 4.18 13.45
C ALA A 96 10.90 2.79 13.22
N ARG A 97 9.61 2.77 12.91
CA ARG A 97 8.94 1.57 12.42
C ARG A 97 8.45 1.83 11.01
N TRP A 98 8.75 0.89 10.14
CA TRP A 98 8.31 0.90 8.73
C TRP A 98 7.39 -0.28 8.51
N THR A 99 6.30 -0.04 7.80
CA THR A 99 5.40 -1.12 7.37
C THR A 99 5.15 -0.94 5.89
N PHE A 100 5.22 -2.05 5.17
CA PHE A 100 5.02 -2.07 3.72
C PHE A 100 3.92 -3.06 3.39
N TRP A 101 3.06 -2.67 2.46
CA TRP A 101 1.99 -3.54 1.99
C TRP A 101 1.99 -3.59 0.47
N SER A 102 1.70 -4.77 -0.06
CA SER A 102 1.35 -4.91 -1.46
C SER A 102 -0.09 -5.43 -1.51
N VAL A 103 -1.00 -4.60 -1.97
CA VAL A 103 -2.41 -4.99 -2.15
C VAL A 103 -2.55 -5.32 -3.61
N THR A 104 -2.80 -6.59 -3.93
CA THR A 104 -2.66 -7.04 -5.29
C THR A 104 -3.75 -8.01 -5.72
N ASP A 105 -4.11 -7.93 -6.98
CA ASP A 105 -4.80 -8.98 -7.70
C ASP A 105 -3.89 -9.40 -8.87
N ASP A 106 -4.43 -10.09 -9.86
CA ASP A 106 -3.58 -10.57 -10.96
C ASP A 106 -3.16 -9.49 -11.94
N GLU A 107 -3.77 -8.31 -11.87
CA GLU A 107 -3.54 -7.25 -12.85
C GLU A 107 -2.92 -6.00 -12.24
N THR A 108 -3.27 -5.67 -11.02
CA THR A 108 -2.89 -4.42 -10.38
C THR A 108 -2.24 -4.68 -9.02
N ALA A 109 -1.23 -3.90 -8.69
CA ALA A 109 -0.63 -3.90 -7.37
C ALA A 109 -0.63 -2.49 -6.83
N LEU A 110 -1.12 -2.32 -5.61
CA LEU A 110 -1.07 -1.06 -4.88
C LEU A 110 -0.01 -1.22 -3.80
N LEU A 111 1.07 -0.48 -3.93
CA LEU A 111 2.13 -0.46 -2.94
C LEU A 111 1.85 0.63 -1.94
N MET A 112 1.92 0.27 -0.67
CA MET A 112 1.76 1.23 0.42
C MET A 112 2.93 1.11 1.37
N SER A 113 3.39 2.24 1.90
CA SER A 113 4.39 2.23 2.95
C SER A 113 4.04 3.28 3.98
N TYR A 114 4.24 2.93 5.24
CA TYR A 114 3.97 3.83 6.36
C TYR A 114 5.19 3.84 7.27
N ALA A 115 5.62 5.03 7.65
CA ALA A 115 6.73 5.20 8.57
C ALA A 115 6.35 6.15 9.68
N CYS A 116 6.74 5.81 10.90
CA CYS A 116 6.55 6.68 12.05
C CYS A 116 7.70 6.44 13.03
N SER A 117 7.82 7.30 14.04
CA SER A 117 8.80 7.08 15.08
C SER A 117 8.42 5.84 15.91
N LEU A 118 9.41 5.16 16.45
CA LEU A 118 9.18 3.94 17.20
C LEU A 118 8.28 4.18 18.41
N GLN A 119 8.40 5.34 19.05
CA GLN A 119 7.61 5.70 20.21
C GLN A 119 6.13 5.90 19.87
N GLU A 120 5.83 6.24 18.61
CA GLU A 120 4.47 6.56 18.17
C GLU A 120 3.83 5.41 17.36
N ARG A 121 4.52 4.28 17.24
CA ARG A 121 4.14 3.21 16.30
C ARG A 121 2.72 2.68 16.42
N ASP A 122 2.15 2.73 17.63
CA ASP A 122 0.82 2.18 17.84
C ASP A 122 -0.29 3.23 17.80
N ARG A 123 0.08 4.51 17.67
CA ARG A 123 -0.91 5.58 17.79
C ARG A 123 -1.84 5.75 16.62
N GLU A 124 -1.39 5.45 15.42
CA GLU A 124 -2.26 5.52 14.24
C GLU A 124 -2.31 4.22 13.46
N LEU A 125 -1.66 3.17 13.94
CA LEU A 125 -1.55 1.93 13.18
C LEU A 125 -2.92 1.34 12.83
N GLU A 126 -3.87 1.38 13.76
CA GLU A 126 -5.21 0.85 13.51
C GLU A 126 -5.92 1.59 12.38
N GLU A 127 -5.80 2.91 12.35
CA GLU A 127 -6.38 3.70 11.27
C GLU A 127 -5.70 3.41 9.94
N VAL A 128 -4.37 3.31 9.94
CA VAL A 128 -3.60 3.00 8.74
C VAL A 128 -3.97 1.62 8.22
N GLU A 129 -4.06 0.62 9.08
CA GLU A 129 -4.47 -0.72 8.66
C GLU A 129 -5.89 -0.72 8.13
N GLY A 130 -6.77 0.11 8.69
CA GLY A 130 -8.12 0.29 8.17
C GLY A 130 -8.13 0.82 6.75
N ILE A 131 -7.26 1.79 6.46
CA ILE A 131 -7.11 2.33 5.10
C ILE A 131 -6.65 1.21 4.16
N VAL A 132 -5.65 0.44 4.56
CA VAL A 132 -5.13 -0.66 3.75
C VAL A 132 -6.20 -1.70 3.46
N ARG A 133 -6.94 -2.10 4.49
CA ARG A 133 -8.00 -3.12 4.33
C ARG A 133 -9.17 -2.62 3.50
N SER A 134 -9.37 -1.32 3.40
CA SER A 134 -10.45 -0.75 2.60
C SER A 134 -10.14 -0.70 1.11
N ALA A 135 -8.90 -1.01 0.73
CA ALA A 135 -8.46 -0.88 -0.66
C ALA A 135 -9.24 -1.80 -1.58
N ARG A 136 -9.68 -1.24 -2.69
CA ARG A 136 -10.31 -1.99 -3.78
C ARG A 136 -9.57 -1.69 -5.05
N LEU A 137 -9.31 -2.73 -5.82
CA LEU A 137 -8.62 -2.61 -7.09
C LEU A 137 -9.63 -2.73 -8.22
N TYR A 138 -9.45 -1.92 -9.26
CA TYR A 138 -10.35 -1.90 -10.39
C TYR A 138 -9.56 -2.21 -11.65
N HIS A 139 -10.15 -3.03 -12.49
CA HIS A 139 -9.58 -3.33 -13.80
C HIS A 139 -9.98 -2.23 -14.77
N SER A 140 -9.17 -2.06 -15.80
CA SER A 140 -9.54 -1.14 -16.87
C SER A 140 -10.86 -1.59 -17.46
N ALA A 141 -11.87 -0.74 -17.41
CA ALA A 141 -13.11 -1.05 -18.09
C ALA A 141 -12.82 -1.21 -19.57
N PRO A 142 -13.38 -2.23 -20.24
CA PRO A 142 -13.24 -2.32 -21.67
C PRO A 142 -13.79 -1.04 -22.30
N ILE A 143 -13.06 -0.52 -23.25
CA ILE A 143 -13.52 0.66 -23.97
C ILE A 143 -14.39 0.14 -25.10
N HIS A 144 -15.60 0.62 -25.10
CA HIS A 144 -16.58 0.19 -26.08
C HIS A 144 -16.86 1.29 -27.06
#